data_f58ca1fb097a8d0861d9b747fd73bb64
#
_entry.id   f58ca1fb097a8d0861d9b747fd73bb64
#
_cell.length_a   1.000
_cell.length_b   1.000
_cell.length_c   1.000
_cell.angle_alpha   90.00
_cell.angle_beta   90.00
_cell.angle_gamma   90.00
#
_symmetry.space_group_name_H-M   'P 1'
#
loop_
_entity.id
_entity.type
_entity.pdbx_description
1 polymer ?
#
loop_
_entity_poly.entity_id
_entity_poly.type
_entity_poly.pdbx_seq_one_letter_code
_entity_poly.pdbx_strand_id
1 'polypeptide(L)'
;MSFVEHARAHGLVMREAIPDSRWHRVPTVDKPRKKNGAYVFDGRCGSVRNWATMETFAYWSDGNKSVTPQIFKPNDDEIRKQKEAAGVAQQMINKAFVTTHNYLKRKGFPDTKGLVLDEELLIPIRDMETSEVISVQKIKEDGNKRFLFGGRTKRGVFILNREYRWKEVWLCEGYATGLSIQAALKSLYRDAAVMVCFSAGNMVEVGRRLKSKFVVADHDATGQRVAEELSCRWGMSEREGEDANDLHQRGGLS
;
A
#
# COMPACT_ATOMS: atom_id res chain seq x y z
N MET A 1 2.95 29.79 17.63
CA MET A 1 2.79 29.22 16.25
C MET A 1 1.44 28.53 16.21
N SER A 2 0.56 28.94 15.31
CA SER A 2 -0.73 28.29 15.09
C SER A 2 -0.56 26.91 14.41
N PHE A 3 -1.62 26.08 14.47
CA PHE A 3 -1.59 24.79 13.74
C PHE A 3 -1.39 24.97 12.23
N VAL A 4 -1.97 26.00 11.63
CA VAL A 4 -1.79 26.29 10.20
C VAL A 4 -0.34 26.66 9.87
N GLU A 5 0.31 27.45 10.71
CA GLU A 5 1.74 27.79 10.54
C GLU A 5 2.62 26.55 10.70
N HIS A 6 2.31 25.68 11.68
CA HIS A 6 2.99 24.40 11.84
C HIS A 6 2.83 23.53 10.60
N ALA A 7 1.62 23.39 10.05
CA ALA A 7 1.37 22.62 8.85
C ALA A 7 2.12 23.16 7.62
N ARG A 8 2.17 24.49 7.48
CA ARG A 8 2.94 25.15 6.40
C ARG A 8 4.44 24.95 6.54
N ALA A 9 4.97 24.99 7.77
CA ALA A 9 6.38 24.72 8.05
C ALA A 9 6.79 23.29 7.62
N HIS A 10 5.84 22.34 7.61
CA HIS A 10 6.03 20.99 7.08
C HIS A 10 5.63 20.83 5.60
N GLY A 11 5.51 21.94 4.86
CA GLY A 11 5.29 21.93 3.42
C GLY A 11 3.86 21.65 2.98
N LEU A 12 2.85 21.75 3.86
CA LEU A 12 1.45 21.62 3.47
C LEU A 12 0.92 22.97 2.95
N VAL A 13 0.16 22.93 1.88
CA VAL A 13 -0.50 24.12 1.30
C VAL A 13 -1.94 24.17 1.81
N MET A 14 -2.19 25.06 2.77
CA MET A 14 -3.51 25.26 3.36
C MET A 14 -3.70 26.69 3.89
N ARG A 15 -4.94 27.18 3.90
CA ARG A 15 -5.30 28.51 4.43
C ARG A 15 -5.86 28.43 5.85
N GLU A 16 -6.65 27.42 6.10
CA GLU A 16 -7.33 27.17 7.36
C GLU A 16 -7.31 25.69 7.71
N ALA A 17 -7.55 25.34 8.94
CA ALA A 17 -7.68 23.97 9.43
C ALA A 17 -9.10 23.75 9.96
N ILE A 18 -9.74 22.66 9.56
CA ILE A 18 -11.07 22.26 10.04
C ILE A 18 -10.90 21.49 11.34
N PRO A 19 -11.47 21.96 12.48
CA PRO A 19 -11.29 21.36 13.77
C PRO A 19 -12.31 20.24 14.05
N ASP A 20 -12.36 19.24 13.16
CA ASP A 20 -13.36 18.16 13.19
C ASP A 20 -12.78 16.78 13.57
N SER A 21 -11.50 16.76 13.98
CA SER A 21 -10.77 15.53 14.31
C SER A 21 -10.71 14.50 13.17
N ARG A 22 -10.86 14.95 11.91
CA ARG A 22 -10.81 14.09 10.72
C ARG A 22 -9.56 14.34 9.92
N TRP A 23 -9.13 13.32 9.16
CA TRP A 23 -8.02 13.46 8.23
C TRP A 23 -8.44 14.21 6.97
N HIS A 24 -7.77 15.32 6.72
CA HIS A 24 -7.94 16.14 5.51
C HIS A 24 -6.72 16.00 4.61
N ARG A 25 -6.96 15.71 3.33
CA ARG A 25 -5.92 15.66 2.30
C ARG A 25 -5.76 17.02 1.64
N VAL A 26 -4.53 17.51 1.62
CA VAL A 26 -4.18 18.83 1.08
C VAL A 26 -2.99 18.73 0.13
N PRO A 27 -2.81 19.70 -0.78
CA PRO A 27 -1.61 19.82 -1.59
C PRO A 27 -0.37 20.07 -0.73
N THR A 28 0.80 19.80 -1.31
CA THR A 28 2.10 20.12 -0.72
C THR A 28 2.88 21.05 -1.64
N VAL A 29 3.86 21.77 -1.11
CA VAL A 29 4.66 22.74 -1.88
C VAL A 29 5.38 22.05 -3.05
N ASP A 30 5.91 20.85 -2.82
CA ASP A 30 6.59 20.02 -3.84
C ASP A 30 5.63 19.46 -4.90
N LYS A 31 4.34 19.26 -4.56
CA LYS A 31 3.31 18.70 -5.45
C LYS A 31 1.99 19.49 -5.37
N PRO A 32 1.95 20.75 -5.84
CA PRO A 32 0.80 21.65 -5.63
C PRO A 32 -0.47 21.22 -6.37
N ARG A 33 -0.37 20.35 -7.36
CA ARG A 33 -1.51 19.79 -8.10
C ARG A 33 -2.00 18.45 -7.55
N LYS A 34 -1.32 17.88 -6.54
CA LYS A 34 -1.67 16.59 -5.92
C LYS A 34 -1.89 16.75 -4.43
N LYS A 35 -2.87 16.05 -3.87
CA LYS A 35 -3.12 16.02 -2.41
C LYS A 35 -2.13 15.07 -1.72
N ASN A 36 -0.83 15.44 -1.71
CA ASN A 36 0.28 14.63 -1.19
C ASN A 36 0.60 14.91 0.29
N GLY A 37 -0.17 15.76 0.94
CA GLY A 37 -0.13 16.03 2.37
C GLY A 37 -1.43 15.64 3.06
N ALA A 38 -1.39 15.52 4.36
CA ALA A 38 -2.59 15.38 5.18
C ALA A 38 -2.40 16.04 6.54
N TYR A 39 -3.51 16.44 7.13
CA TYR A 39 -3.57 16.89 8.50
C TYR A 39 -4.81 16.34 9.21
N VAL A 40 -4.74 16.33 10.52
CA VAL A 40 -5.88 16.16 11.42
C VAL A 40 -5.77 17.21 12.52
N PHE A 41 -6.88 17.81 12.91
CA PHE A 41 -6.92 18.89 13.91
C PHE A 41 -8.24 18.85 14.68
N ASP A 42 -8.19 18.99 16.00
CA ASP A 42 -9.35 18.97 16.90
C ASP A 42 -9.66 20.37 17.50
N GLY A 43 -8.93 21.40 17.07
CA GLY A 43 -9.02 22.75 17.63
C GLY A 43 -7.96 23.06 18.69
N ARG A 44 -7.30 22.06 19.29
CA ARG A 44 -6.26 22.20 20.32
C ARG A 44 -4.99 21.44 19.97
N CYS A 45 -5.13 20.28 19.37
CA CYS A 45 -4.04 19.42 18.98
C CYS A 45 -4.21 18.97 17.53
N GLY A 46 -3.11 18.63 16.88
CA GLY A 46 -3.16 18.14 15.53
C GLY A 46 -1.90 17.41 15.10
N SER A 47 -2.00 16.80 13.95
CA SER A 47 -0.88 16.13 13.30
C SER A 47 -0.86 16.46 11.83
N VAL A 48 0.32 16.55 11.26
CA VAL A 48 0.54 16.79 9.83
C VAL A 48 1.50 15.76 9.26
N ARG A 49 1.35 15.48 7.98
CA ARG A 49 2.27 14.66 7.20
C ARG A 49 2.37 15.16 5.77
N ASN A 50 3.60 15.26 5.29
CA ASN A 50 3.93 15.40 3.88
C ASN A 50 4.65 14.12 3.44
N TRP A 51 4.04 13.32 2.55
CA TRP A 51 4.59 12.03 2.14
C TRP A 51 5.87 12.14 1.31
N ALA A 52 6.24 13.32 0.81
CA ALA A 52 7.48 13.51 0.06
C ALA A 52 8.67 13.82 0.97
N THR A 53 8.44 14.48 2.13
CA THR A 53 9.53 15.06 2.93
C THR A 53 9.55 14.60 4.38
N MET A 54 8.55 13.83 4.82
CA MET A 54 8.40 13.42 6.22
C MET A 54 8.26 11.91 6.34
N GLU A 55 9.04 11.32 7.21
CA GLU A 55 8.96 9.89 7.55
C GLU A 55 7.82 9.58 8.50
N THR A 56 7.58 10.46 9.46
CA THR A 56 6.56 10.33 10.50
C THR A 56 5.61 11.52 10.52
N PHE A 57 4.57 11.43 11.32
CA PHE A 57 3.70 12.57 11.57
C PHE A 57 4.38 13.58 12.50
N ALA A 58 4.31 14.87 12.15
CA ALA A 58 4.66 15.93 13.09
C ALA A 58 3.42 16.31 13.91
N TYR A 59 3.59 16.37 15.21
CA TYR A 59 2.52 16.70 16.16
C TYR A 59 2.60 18.15 16.58
N TRP A 60 1.45 18.76 16.78
CA TRP A 60 1.30 20.12 17.29
C TRP A 60 0.29 20.17 18.43
N SER A 61 0.51 21.03 19.41
CA SER A 61 -0.47 21.38 20.46
C SER A 61 -0.38 22.85 20.84
N ASP A 62 -1.45 23.39 21.37
CA ASP A 62 -1.57 24.78 21.81
C ASP A 62 -0.76 25.14 23.09
N GLY A 63 0.13 24.27 23.52
CA GLY A 63 1.01 24.48 24.68
C GLY A 63 0.62 23.71 25.95
N ASN A 64 -0.42 22.91 25.92
CA ASN A 64 -0.79 22.03 27.03
C ASN A 64 0.00 20.71 26.93
N LYS A 65 1.07 20.58 27.73
CA LYS A 65 2.08 19.50 27.62
C LYS A 65 1.59 18.08 27.96
N SER A 66 0.32 17.88 28.29
CA SER A 66 -0.20 16.58 28.75
C SER A 66 -1.07 15.83 27.75
N VAL A 67 -1.19 16.29 26.51
CA VAL A 67 -2.03 15.62 25.53
C VAL A 67 -1.22 14.59 24.75
N THR A 68 -1.34 13.34 25.17
CA THR A 68 -0.93 12.20 24.35
C THR A 68 -1.66 12.29 23.01
N PRO A 69 -0.96 12.19 21.87
CA PRO A 69 -1.63 12.20 20.56
C PRO A 69 -2.75 11.16 20.57
N GLN A 70 -4.00 11.59 20.45
CA GLN A 70 -5.09 10.63 20.33
C GLN A 70 -4.87 9.86 19.03
N ILE A 71 -4.74 8.54 19.14
CA ILE A 71 -4.80 7.67 17.98
C ILE A 71 -6.24 7.82 17.49
N PHE A 72 -6.42 8.59 16.42
CA PHE A 72 -7.74 8.80 15.82
C PHE A 72 -8.26 7.44 15.34
N LYS A 73 -9.22 6.90 16.08
CA LYS A 73 -9.96 5.71 15.63
C LYS A 73 -10.82 6.10 14.43
N PRO A 74 -10.99 5.21 13.45
CA PRO A 74 -11.96 5.44 12.39
C PRO A 74 -13.30 5.77 13.05
N ASN A 75 -13.97 6.83 12.59
CA ASN A 75 -15.32 7.12 13.08
C ASN A 75 -16.32 6.11 12.47
N ASP A 76 -17.53 6.05 13.02
CA ASP A 76 -18.56 5.09 12.56
C ASP A 76 -18.86 5.25 11.06
N ASP A 77 -18.78 6.45 10.51
CA ASP A 77 -18.94 6.71 9.08
C ASP A 77 -17.83 6.11 8.23
N GLU A 78 -16.57 6.13 8.69
CA GLU A 78 -15.47 5.49 7.99
C GLU A 78 -15.60 3.97 8.04
N ILE A 79 -15.99 3.43 9.19
CA ILE A 79 -16.23 1.99 9.36
C ILE A 79 -17.37 1.54 8.43
N ARG A 80 -18.46 2.30 8.36
CA ARG A 80 -19.57 2.01 7.46
C ARG A 80 -19.14 2.03 6.00
N LYS A 81 -18.45 3.08 5.55
CA LYS A 81 -17.91 3.18 4.18
C LYS A 81 -16.97 2.04 3.83
N GLN A 82 -16.11 1.61 4.77
CA GLN A 82 -15.23 0.48 4.56
C GLN A 82 -16.01 -0.84 4.41
N LYS A 83 -17.07 -1.05 5.18
CA LYS A 83 -17.96 -2.22 5.05
C LYS A 83 -18.71 -2.23 3.72
N GLU A 84 -19.26 -1.08 3.31
CA GLU A 84 -19.91 -0.91 2.02
C GLU A 84 -18.95 -1.21 0.87
N ALA A 85 -17.75 -0.64 0.91
CA ALA A 85 -16.71 -0.90 -0.09
C ALA A 85 -16.27 -2.37 -0.13
N ALA A 86 -16.17 -3.04 1.01
CA ALA A 86 -15.88 -4.47 1.07
C ALA A 86 -16.99 -5.31 0.38
N GLY A 87 -18.26 -4.95 0.60
CA GLY A 87 -19.41 -5.57 -0.08
C GLY A 87 -19.35 -5.37 -1.60
N VAL A 88 -19.05 -4.15 -2.05
CA VAL A 88 -18.87 -3.84 -3.49
C VAL A 88 -17.68 -4.63 -4.07
N ALA A 89 -16.55 -4.68 -3.37
CA ALA A 89 -15.39 -5.46 -3.80
C ALA A 89 -15.72 -6.94 -3.98
N GLN A 90 -16.46 -7.53 -3.03
CA GLN A 90 -16.89 -8.93 -3.13
C GLN A 90 -17.81 -9.16 -4.33
N GLN A 91 -18.76 -8.24 -4.59
CA GLN A 91 -19.63 -8.32 -5.77
C GLN A 91 -18.84 -8.22 -7.09
N MET A 92 -17.84 -7.34 -7.16
CA MET A 92 -16.97 -7.23 -8.34
C MET A 92 -16.21 -8.53 -8.58
N ILE A 93 -15.64 -9.11 -7.53
CA ILE A 93 -14.90 -10.39 -7.61
C ILE A 93 -15.83 -11.52 -8.10
N ASN A 94 -17.07 -11.59 -7.59
CA ASN A 94 -18.03 -12.62 -7.99
C ASN A 94 -18.51 -12.48 -9.44
N LYS A 95 -18.49 -11.27 -9.99
CA LYS A 95 -18.84 -10.97 -11.39
C LYS A 95 -17.67 -11.11 -12.36
N ALA A 96 -16.45 -11.14 -11.85
CA ALA A 96 -15.25 -11.18 -12.68
C ALA A 96 -15.05 -12.55 -13.34
N PHE A 97 -14.49 -12.54 -14.55
CA PHE A 97 -14.09 -13.75 -15.27
C PHE A 97 -12.61 -14.02 -15.06
N VAL A 98 -12.24 -15.30 -14.98
CA VAL A 98 -10.83 -15.71 -14.90
C VAL A 98 -10.28 -15.83 -16.31
N THR A 99 -9.51 -14.84 -16.74
CA THR A 99 -8.96 -14.77 -18.10
C THR A 99 -7.60 -14.08 -18.13
N THR A 100 -6.92 -14.09 -19.27
CA THR A 100 -5.70 -13.32 -19.49
C THR A 100 -6.00 -11.82 -19.57
N HIS A 101 -4.99 -10.98 -19.31
CA HIS A 101 -5.15 -9.53 -19.36
C HIS A 101 -3.89 -8.89 -19.98
N ASN A 102 -4.06 -7.86 -20.81
CA ASN A 102 -2.95 -7.24 -21.52
C ASN A 102 -1.88 -6.61 -20.59
N TYR A 103 -2.28 -6.12 -19.44
CA TYR A 103 -1.30 -5.70 -18.41
C TYR A 103 -0.36 -6.83 -18.02
N LEU A 104 -0.88 -8.05 -17.77
CA LEU A 104 -0.06 -9.21 -17.41
C LEU A 104 0.87 -9.63 -18.55
N LYS A 105 0.36 -9.61 -19.78
CA LYS A 105 1.16 -9.89 -20.97
C LYS A 105 2.35 -8.93 -21.08
N ARG A 106 2.12 -7.63 -20.90
CA ARG A 106 3.20 -6.61 -20.91
C ARG A 106 4.18 -6.76 -19.76
N LYS A 107 3.74 -7.32 -18.64
CA LYS A 107 4.59 -7.59 -17.48
C LYS A 107 5.32 -8.94 -17.53
N GLY A 108 5.32 -9.60 -18.70
CA GLY A 108 6.05 -10.86 -18.93
C GLY A 108 5.28 -12.13 -18.56
N PHE A 109 3.97 -12.02 -18.31
CA PHE A 109 3.12 -13.14 -17.89
C PHE A 109 1.92 -13.35 -18.82
N PRO A 110 2.15 -13.68 -20.14
CA PRO A 110 1.09 -13.75 -21.14
C PRO A 110 0.03 -14.82 -20.84
N ASP A 111 0.43 -15.94 -20.22
CA ASP A 111 -0.44 -17.07 -19.94
C ASP A 111 -1.08 -17.01 -18.54
N THR A 112 -0.68 -16.04 -17.71
CA THR A 112 -1.24 -15.88 -16.38
C THR A 112 -2.65 -15.34 -16.47
N LYS A 113 -3.58 -16.06 -15.83
CA LYS A 113 -4.98 -15.64 -15.73
C LYS A 113 -5.20 -14.88 -14.44
N GLY A 114 -6.07 -13.87 -14.50
CA GLY A 114 -6.52 -13.09 -13.35
C GLY A 114 -8.01 -12.84 -13.41
N LEU A 115 -8.54 -12.24 -12.36
CA LEU A 115 -9.94 -11.80 -12.32
C LEU A 115 -10.08 -10.53 -13.16
N VAL A 116 -10.92 -10.55 -14.19
CA VAL A 116 -11.15 -9.41 -15.08
C VAL A 116 -12.63 -9.04 -15.07
N LEU A 117 -12.90 -7.77 -14.86
CA LEU A 117 -14.24 -7.18 -14.93
C LEU A 117 -14.13 -5.82 -15.63
N ASP A 118 -14.99 -5.55 -16.60
CA ASP A 118 -15.04 -4.30 -17.37
C ASP A 118 -13.64 -3.86 -17.86
N GLU A 119 -12.90 -4.80 -18.48
CA GLU A 119 -11.54 -4.61 -18.99
C GLU A 119 -10.48 -4.21 -17.94
N GLU A 120 -10.81 -4.24 -16.66
CA GLU A 120 -9.87 -4.00 -15.57
C GLU A 120 -9.49 -5.33 -14.89
N LEU A 121 -8.20 -5.54 -14.68
CA LEU A 121 -7.69 -6.64 -13.87
C LEU A 121 -7.92 -6.31 -12.39
N LEU A 122 -8.58 -7.20 -11.69
CA LEU A 122 -8.93 -7.06 -10.27
C LEU A 122 -7.96 -7.86 -9.40
N ILE A 123 -7.32 -7.19 -8.46
CA ILE A 123 -6.50 -7.83 -7.43
C ILE A 123 -7.25 -7.70 -6.10
N PRO A 124 -7.84 -8.78 -5.58
CA PRO A 124 -8.53 -8.77 -4.28
C PRO A 124 -7.60 -8.36 -3.15
N ILE A 125 -8.04 -7.44 -2.32
CA ILE A 125 -7.33 -7.07 -1.09
C ILE A 125 -8.05 -7.74 0.07
N ARG A 126 -7.33 -8.63 0.77
CA ARG A 126 -7.88 -9.36 1.90
C ARG A 126 -7.19 -8.94 3.19
N ASP A 127 -7.94 -8.86 4.27
CA ASP A 127 -7.37 -8.67 5.59
C ASP A 127 -6.43 -9.85 5.92
N MET A 128 -5.22 -9.55 6.38
CA MET A 128 -4.20 -10.58 6.61
C MET A 128 -4.55 -11.54 7.77
N GLU A 129 -5.41 -11.12 8.69
CA GLU A 129 -5.81 -11.90 9.86
C GLU A 129 -7.09 -12.70 9.60
N THR A 130 -8.14 -12.05 9.05
CA THR A 130 -9.45 -12.68 8.84
C THR A 130 -9.58 -13.34 7.46
N SER A 131 -8.73 -12.99 6.50
CA SER A 131 -8.82 -13.38 5.09
C SER A 131 -10.07 -12.86 4.36
N GLU A 132 -10.88 -12.02 4.99
CA GLU A 132 -12.04 -11.39 4.38
C GLU A 132 -11.62 -10.39 3.31
N VAL A 133 -12.42 -10.25 2.26
CA VAL A 133 -12.23 -9.21 1.26
C VAL A 133 -12.56 -7.86 1.88
N ILE A 134 -11.61 -6.93 1.83
CA ILE A 134 -11.76 -5.58 2.39
C ILE A 134 -11.72 -4.50 1.33
N SER A 135 -11.19 -4.81 0.15
CA SER A 135 -11.12 -3.90 -1.00
C SER A 135 -10.68 -4.64 -2.26
N VAL A 136 -10.47 -3.92 -3.34
CA VAL A 136 -9.87 -4.40 -4.58
C VAL A 136 -8.99 -3.32 -5.19
N GLN A 137 -7.83 -3.71 -5.73
CA GLN A 137 -7.06 -2.87 -6.64
C GLN A 137 -7.49 -3.20 -8.08
N LYS A 138 -7.79 -2.17 -8.87
CA LYS A 138 -8.14 -2.27 -10.27
C LYS A 138 -6.95 -1.80 -11.10
N ILE A 139 -6.58 -2.58 -12.08
CA ILE A 139 -5.45 -2.30 -12.97
C ILE A 139 -5.95 -2.28 -14.40
N LYS A 140 -5.80 -1.15 -15.07
CA LYS A 140 -6.12 -1.00 -16.48
C LYS A 140 -5.04 -1.60 -17.36
N GLU A 141 -5.35 -1.79 -18.64
CA GLU A 141 -4.42 -2.26 -19.65
C GLU A 141 -3.15 -1.39 -19.73
N ASP A 142 -3.27 -0.08 -19.62
CA ASP A 142 -2.15 0.87 -19.60
C ASP A 142 -1.29 0.81 -18.34
N GLY A 143 -1.66 -0.01 -17.35
CA GLY A 143 -0.97 -0.16 -16.07
C GLY A 143 -1.40 0.84 -15.01
N ASN A 144 -2.38 1.71 -15.29
CA ASN A 144 -2.93 2.61 -14.28
C ASN A 144 -3.64 1.80 -13.18
N LYS A 145 -3.22 2.03 -11.93
CA LYS A 145 -3.72 1.31 -10.75
C LYS A 145 -4.58 2.22 -9.89
N ARG A 146 -5.73 1.72 -9.48
CA ARG A 146 -6.64 2.45 -8.56
C ARG A 146 -7.21 1.50 -7.52
N PHE A 147 -7.32 1.97 -6.30
CA PHE A 147 -8.07 1.27 -5.27
C PHE A 147 -9.56 1.60 -5.35
N LEU A 148 -10.38 0.68 -4.90
CA LEU A 148 -11.81 0.93 -4.74
C LEU A 148 -12.00 2.06 -3.72
N PHE A 149 -12.79 3.07 -4.11
CA PHE A 149 -13.08 4.21 -3.25
C PHE A 149 -13.76 3.75 -1.93
N GLY A 150 -13.30 4.29 -0.81
CA GLY A 150 -13.79 3.93 0.53
C GLY A 150 -13.25 2.61 1.07
N GLY A 151 -12.57 1.80 0.24
CA GLY A 151 -12.00 0.52 0.68
C GLY A 151 -10.78 0.70 1.57
N ARG A 152 -10.67 -0.14 2.59
CA ARG A 152 -9.50 -0.19 3.47
C ARG A 152 -8.37 -0.97 2.79
N THR A 153 -7.15 -0.44 2.87
CA THR A 153 -5.94 -1.13 2.39
C THR A 153 -4.99 -1.50 3.54
N LYS A 154 -5.12 -0.86 4.69
CA LYS A 154 -4.29 -1.12 5.88
C LYS A 154 -4.45 -2.59 6.31
N ARG A 155 -3.32 -3.30 6.46
CA ARG A 155 -3.23 -4.75 6.72
C ARG A 155 -3.88 -5.62 5.63
N GLY A 156 -4.14 -5.03 4.47
CA GLY A 156 -4.65 -5.75 3.32
C GLY A 156 -3.51 -6.37 2.52
N VAL A 157 -3.68 -7.62 2.12
CA VAL A 157 -2.70 -8.36 1.32
C VAL A 157 -3.37 -9.13 0.20
N PHE A 158 -2.59 -9.43 -0.85
CA PHE A 158 -2.92 -10.46 -1.82
C PHE A 158 -1.84 -11.54 -1.76
N ILE A 159 -2.24 -12.79 -1.56
CA ILE A 159 -1.31 -13.92 -1.40
C ILE A 159 -1.36 -14.77 -2.66
N LEU A 160 -0.23 -14.91 -3.34
CA LEU A 160 -0.11 -15.64 -4.60
C LEU A 160 -0.14 -17.16 -4.42
N ASN A 161 0.39 -17.68 -3.32
CA ASN A 161 0.43 -19.12 -3.02
C ASN A 161 -0.41 -19.43 -1.78
N ARG A 162 -1.73 -19.49 -1.91
CA ARG A 162 -2.64 -19.65 -0.75
C ARG A 162 -2.72 -21.08 -0.18
N GLU A 163 -2.28 -22.08 -0.92
CA GLU A 163 -2.67 -23.46 -0.68
C GLU A 163 -1.78 -24.23 0.31
N TYR A 164 -0.70 -23.61 0.85
CA TYR A 164 0.30 -24.32 1.64
C TYR A 164 0.60 -23.69 3.00
N ARG A 165 1.09 -24.52 3.94
CA ARG A 165 1.70 -24.04 5.18
C ARG A 165 3.11 -23.53 4.86
N TRP A 166 3.24 -22.23 4.70
CA TRP A 166 4.51 -21.62 4.31
C TRP A 166 5.55 -21.69 5.40
N LYS A 167 6.76 -22.03 5.02
CA LYS A 167 7.95 -21.93 5.87
C LYS A 167 8.48 -20.51 5.94
N GLU A 168 8.26 -19.74 4.89
CA GLU A 168 8.70 -18.36 4.76
C GLU A 168 7.70 -17.51 3.96
N VAL A 169 7.77 -16.20 4.16
CA VAL A 169 6.91 -15.23 3.47
C VAL A 169 7.78 -14.17 2.81
N TRP A 170 7.49 -13.90 1.54
CA TRP A 170 8.16 -12.88 0.75
C TRP A 170 7.19 -11.71 0.53
N LEU A 171 7.58 -10.52 0.98
CA LEU A 171 6.79 -9.30 0.90
C LEU A 171 7.25 -8.45 -0.27
N CYS A 172 6.30 -7.89 -1.01
CA CYS A 172 6.55 -6.90 -2.06
C CYS A 172 5.41 -5.88 -2.15
N GLU A 173 5.65 -4.78 -2.84
CA GLU A 173 4.63 -3.74 -3.01
C GLU A 173 3.64 -4.08 -4.11
N GLY A 174 4.12 -4.42 -5.30
CA GLY A 174 3.34 -4.52 -6.52
C GLY A 174 2.94 -5.95 -6.91
N TYR A 175 1.81 -6.09 -7.63
CA TYR A 175 1.32 -7.39 -8.08
C TYR A 175 2.26 -8.04 -9.12
N ALA A 176 2.76 -7.28 -10.12
CA ALA A 176 3.70 -7.80 -11.11
C ALA A 176 5.03 -8.22 -10.48
N THR A 177 5.53 -7.41 -9.54
CA THR A 177 6.70 -7.74 -8.69
C THR A 177 6.47 -9.05 -7.97
N GLY A 178 5.29 -9.24 -7.37
CA GLY A 178 4.92 -10.49 -6.70
C GLY A 178 4.93 -11.71 -7.61
N LEU A 179 4.43 -11.59 -8.84
CA LEU A 179 4.47 -12.67 -9.84
C LEU A 179 5.92 -13.04 -10.22
N SER A 180 6.80 -12.06 -10.36
CA SER A 180 8.22 -12.29 -10.64
C SER A 180 8.91 -13.04 -9.50
N ILE A 181 8.67 -12.62 -8.26
CA ILE A 181 9.18 -13.33 -7.07
C ILE A 181 8.65 -14.76 -7.01
N GLN A 182 7.36 -14.96 -7.27
CA GLN A 182 6.76 -16.30 -7.31
C GLN A 182 7.42 -17.19 -8.36
N ALA A 183 7.67 -16.67 -9.57
CA ALA A 183 8.36 -17.39 -10.63
C ALA A 183 9.78 -17.80 -10.21
N ALA A 184 10.55 -16.88 -9.63
CA ALA A 184 11.89 -17.15 -9.14
C ALA A 184 11.90 -18.19 -8.02
N LEU A 185 11.01 -18.08 -7.03
CA LEU A 185 10.89 -19.05 -5.93
C LEU A 185 10.52 -20.44 -6.43
N LYS A 186 9.64 -20.52 -7.43
CA LYS A 186 9.24 -21.76 -8.07
C LYS A 186 10.42 -22.42 -8.82
N SER A 187 11.23 -21.65 -9.54
CA SER A 187 12.43 -22.17 -10.22
C SER A 187 13.48 -22.69 -9.23
N LEU A 188 13.52 -22.13 -8.03
CA LEU A 188 14.40 -22.55 -6.93
C LEU A 188 13.79 -23.64 -6.03
N TYR A 189 12.62 -24.17 -6.38
CA TYR A 189 11.89 -25.17 -5.59
C TYR A 189 11.67 -24.74 -4.12
N ARG A 190 11.49 -23.43 -3.88
CA ARG A 190 11.25 -22.89 -2.53
C ARG A 190 9.78 -22.86 -2.19
N ASP A 191 9.44 -23.46 -1.05
CA ASP A 191 8.08 -23.42 -0.48
C ASP A 191 7.90 -22.14 0.34
N ALA A 192 7.38 -21.10 -0.32
CA ALA A 192 7.20 -19.79 0.25
C ALA A 192 5.90 -19.14 -0.23
N ALA A 193 5.29 -18.30 0.60
CA ALA A 193 4.22 -17.40 0.18
C ALA A 193 4.80 -16.09 -0.34
N VAL A 194 4.16 -15.53 -1.36
CA VAL A 194 4.40 -14.15 -1.78
C VAL A 194 3.19 -13.31 -1.43
N MET A 195 3.41 -12.30 -0.59
CA MET A 195 2.38 -11.35 -0.17
C MET A 195 2.60 -9.99 -0.81
N VAL A 196 1.67 -9.59 -1.65
CA VAL A 196 1.59 -8.24 -2.22
C VAL A 196 0.93 -7.32 -1.20
N CYS A 197 1.61 -6.25 -0.82
CA CYS A 197 1.20 -5.33 0.24
C CYS A 197 0.62 -4.01 -0.27
N PHE A 198 0.66 -3.74 -1.57
CA PHE A 198 0.06 -2.58 -2.27
C PHE A 198 0.68 -1.21 -1.96
N SER A 199 1.47 -1.08 -0.93
CA SER A 199 2.26 0.12 -0.62
C SER A 199 3.37 -0.18 0.39
N ALA A 200 4.43 0.62 0.36
CA ALA A 200 5.55 0.54 1.29
C ALA A 200 5.09 0.64 2.76
N GLY A 201 4.22 1.60 3.09
CA GLY A 201 3.71 1.76 4.46
C GLY A 201 2.89 0.56 4.95
N ASN A 202 2.10 -0.05 4.06
CA ASN A 202 1.36 -1.26 4.40
C ASN A 202 2.28 -2.49 4.49
N MET A 203 3.36 -2.53 3.71
CA MET A 203 4.37 -3.60 3.80
C MET A 203 5.05 -3.62 5.17
N VAL A 204 5.36 -2.44 5.75
CA VAL A 204 5.84 -2.32 7.14
C VAL A 204 4.79 -2.82 8.13
N GLU A 205 3.55 -2.38 7.99
CA GLU A 205 2.43 -2.75 8.87
C GLU A 205 2.18 -4.28 8.88
N VAL A 206 2.24 -4.91 7.71
CA VAL A 206 2.13 -6.37 7.52
C VAL A 206 3.38 -7.08 8.06
N GLY A 207 4.55 -6.61 7.68
CA GLY A 207 5.83 -7.23 8.01
C GLY A 207 6.10 -7.30 9.51
N ARG A 208 5.70 -6.29 10.29
CA ARG A 208 5.83 -6.30 11.76
C ARG A 208 5.07 -7.44 12.44
N ARG A 209 4.06 -8.02 11.78
CA ARG A 209 3.24 -9.14 12.29
C ARG A 209 3.76 -10.52 11.92
N LEU A 210 4.73 -10.58 11.03
CA LEU A 210 5.30 -11.84 10.54
C LEU A 210 6.63 -12.14 11.22
N LYS A 211 6.79 -13.37 11.73
CA LYS A 211 8.03 -13.81 12.38
C LYS A 211 9.15 -14.09 11.37
N SER A 212 8.84 -14.82 10.31
CA SER A 212 9.81 -15.16 9.25
C SER A 212 9.38 -14.47 7.95
N LYS A 213 10.19 -13.54 7.49
CA LYS A 213 9.90 -12.74 6.29
C LYS A 213 11.15 -12.34 5.55
N PHE A 214 10.98 -12.15 4.24
CA PHE A 214 11.91 -11.51 3.33
C PHE A 214 11.21 -10.33 2.68
N VAL A 215 11.92 -9.25 2.43
CA VAL A 215 11.40 -8.09 1.71
C VAL A 215 12.07 -8.03 0.35
N VAL A 216 11.27 -7.94 -0.71
CA VAL A 216 11.76 -7.53 -2.03
C VAL A 216 11.28 -6.12 -2.25
N ALA A 217 12.21 -5.20 -2.12
CA ALA A 217 11.95 -3.77 -2.21
C ALA A 217 12.21 -3.25 -3.64
N ASP A 218 11.47 -2.24 -4.03
CA ASP A 218 11.79 -1.46 -5.21
C ASP A 218 13.07 -0.68 -4.94
N HIS A 219 13.97 -0.52 -5.92
CA HIS A 219 15.23 0.18 -5.73
C HIS A 219 15.02 1.70 -5.73
N ASP A 220 14.41 2.19 -4.67
CA ASP A 220 14.26 3.60 -4.36
C ASP A 220 14.43 3.86 -2.85
N ALA A 221 14.47 5.13 -2.46
CA ALA A 221 14.65 5.53 -1.06
C ALA A 221 13.51 4.99 -0.14
N THR A 222 12.32 4.76 -0.70
CA THR A 222 11.18 4.23 0.06
C THR A 222 11.35 2.75 0.33
N GLY A 223 11.80 1.98 -0.67
CA GLY A 223 12.08 0.55 -0.54
C GLY A 223 13.21 0.25 0.43
N GLN A 224 14.30 1.02 0.37
CA GLN A 224 15.42 0.90 1.32
C GLN A 224 14.95 1.09 2.76
N ARG A 225 14.18 2.16 3.02
CA ARG A 225 13.64 2.43 4.34
C ARG A 225 12.75 1.30 4.88
N VAL A 226 11.91 0.70 4.05
CA VAL A 226 11.07 -0.44 4.45
C VAL A 226 11.92 -1.63 4.89
N ALA A 227 12.96 -1.92 4.11
CA ALA A 227 13.88 -3.02 4.41
C ALA A 227 14.59 -2.82 5.75
N GLU A 228 15.09 -1.61 6.01
CA GLU A 228 15.74 -1.23 7.26
C GLU A 228 14.77 -1.29 8.45
N GLU A 229 13.56 -0.72 8.29
CA GLU A 229 12.54 -0.65 9.35
C GLU A 229 12.05 -2.04 9.79
N LEU A 230 11.98 -2.99 8.87
CA LEU A 230 11.57 -4.36 9.19
C LEU A 230 12.69 -5.23 9.76
N SER A 231 13.95 -4.76 9.73
CA SER A 231 15.13 -5.46 10.27
C SER A 231 15.19 -6.94 9.90
N CYS A 232 14.88 -7.27 8.63
CA CYS A 232 14.85 -8.64 8.12
C CYS A 232 15.74 -8.76 6.87
N ARG A 233 15.86 -9.98 6.34
CA ARG A 233 16.53 -10.20 5.06
C ARG A 233 15.74 -9.49 3.96
N TRP A 234 16.43 -8.82 3.07
CA TRP A 234 15.83 -8.11 1.95
C TRP A 234 16.71 -8.17 0.70
N GLY A 235 16.10 -7.89 -0.42
CA GLY A 235 16.77 -7.74 -1.70
C GLY A 235 16.09 -6.70 -2.56
N MET A 236 16.80 -6.15 -3.54
CA MET A 236 16.28 -5.24 -4.56
C MET A 236 17.06 -5.44 -5.86
N SER A 237 16.57 -4.88 -6.97
CA SER A 237 17.33 -4.82 -8.21
C SER A 237 18.66 -4.06 -8.01
N GLU A 238 19.64 -4.34 -8.84
CA GLU A 238 20.93 -3.62 -8.84
C GLU A 238 20.80 -2.20 -9.40
N ARG A 239 19.76 -1.92 -10.19
CA ARG A 239 19.56 -0.64 -10.87
C ARG A 239 18.55 0.22 -10.14
N GLU A 240 18.92 1.46 -9.87
CA GLU A 240 18.04 2.46 -9.27
C GLU A 240 16.78 2.66 -10.13
N GLY A 241 15.63 2.72 -9.47
CA GLY A 241 14.31 2.86 -10.09
C GLY A 241 13.69 1.59 -10.65
N GLU A 242 14.39 0.43 -10.61
CA GLU A 242 13.84 -0.87 -11.03
C GLU A 242 13.11 -1.58 -9.87
N ASP A 243 12.03 -2.26 -10.22
CA ASP A 243 11.42 -3.28 -9.37
C ASP A 243 11.85 -4.70 -9.81
N ALA A 244 11.47 -5.74 -9.05
CA ALA A 244 11.83 -7.12 -9.41
C ALA A 244 11.16 -7.62 -10.69
N ASN A 245 10.06 -7.00 -11.15
CA ASN A 245 9.47 -7.35 -12.43
C ASN A 245 10.29 -6.78 -13.60
N ASP A 246 10.83 -5.57 -13.46
CA ASP A 246 11.71 -4.99 -14.47
C ASP A 246 13.00 -5.82 -14.60
N LEU A 247 13.57 -6.27 -13.47
CA LEU A 247 14.71 -7.19 -13.44
C LEU A 247 14.36 -8.52 -14.13
N HIS A 248 13.20 -9.10 -13.85
CA HIS A 248 12.73 -10.34 -14.49
C HIS A 248 12.60 -10.19 -16.01
N GLN A 249 11.95 -9.12 -16.49
CA GLN A 249 11.80 -8.88 -17.93
C GLN A 249 13.14 -8.69 -18.66
N ARG A 250 14.13 -8.22 -17.95
CA ARG A 250 15.51 -8.09 -18.44
C ARG A 250 16.28 -9.43 -18.44
N GLY A 251 15.68 -10.52 -17.95
CA GLY A 251 16.31 -11.84 -17.86
C GLY A 251 17.15 -12.06 -16.60
N GLY A 252 16.98 -11.23 -15.57
CA GLY A 252 17.78 -11.27 -14.35
C GLY A 252 17.31 -12.24 -13.25
N LEU A 253 16.13 -12.85 -13.38
CA LEU A 253 15.58 -13.80 -12.40
C LEU A 253 15.58 -15.26 -12.90
N SER A 254 16.20 -15.56 -14.02
CA SER A 254 16.35 -16.91 -14.58
C SER A 254 17.64 -17.56 -14.10
#